data_9f7c64bc985a3a4aa034dc3149d5a0f4
#
_entry.id   9f7c64bc985a3a4aa034dc3149d5a0f4
#
_cell.length_a   1.000
_cell.length_b   1.000
_cell.length_c   1.000
_cell.angle_alpha   90.00
_cell.angle_beta   90.00
_cell.angle_gamma   90.00
#
_symmetry.space_group_name_H-M   'P 1'
#
loop_
_entity.id
_entity.type
_entity.pdbx_description
1 polymer ?
#
loop_
_entity_poly.entity_id
_entity_poly.type
_entity_poly.pdbx_seq_one_letter_code
_entity_poly.pdbx_strand_id
1 'polypeptide(L)' 'MTATTAQVWKCFQLCCDLTEKYCSVDLVTIDKRTGKVIILVREEINIEIEHNGEWKFV' A
#
# COMPACT_ATOMS: atom_id res chain seq x y z
N MET A 1 9.65 2.96 -12.69
CA MET A 1 9.16 3.86 -11.64
C MET A 1 9.43 3.26 -10.27
N THR A 2 9.87 4.08 -9.34
CA THR A 2 10.32 3.62 -8.03
C THR A 2 9.52 4.29 -6.92
N ALA A 3 9.19 3.53 -5.88
CA ALA A 3 8.54 4.09 -4.70
C ALA A 3 9.52 4.95 -3.92
N THR A 4 9.01 5.96 -3.21
CA THR A 4 9.83 6.75 -2.31
C THR A 4 10.14 5.95 -1.05
N THR A 5 11.14 6.38 -0.29
CA THR A 5 11.47 5.74 0.99
C THR A 5 10.27 5.78 1.94
N ALA A 6 9.55 6.90 1.97
CA ALA A 6 8.35 7.03 2.81
C ALA A 6 7.29 6.01 2.41
N GLN A 7 7.08 5.81 1.11
CA GLN A 7 6.14 4.82 0.63
C GLN A 7 6.55 3.39 0.98
N VAL A 8 7.83 3.08 0.84
CA VAL A 8 8.34 1.74 1.15
C VAL A 8 8.12 1.40 2.62
N TRP A 9 8.48 2.31 3.51
CA TRP A 9 8.32 2.10 4.95
C TRP A 9 6.85 1.96 5.33
N LYS A 10 6.01 2.84 4.81
CA LYS A 10 4.57 2.78 5.12
C LYS A 10 3.94 1.51 4.56
N CYS A 11 4.32 1.13 3.36
CA CYS A 11 3.82 -0.10 2.74
C CYS A 11 4.16 -1.33 3.61
N PHE A 12 5.40 -1.44 4.04
CA PHE A 12 5.83 -2.55 4.90
C PHE A 12 5.06 -2.55 6.22
N GLN A 13 4.94 -1.39 6.84
CA GLN A 13 4.23 -1.25 8.11
C GLN A 13 2.76 -1.67 7.98
N LEU A 14 2.08 -1.19 6.94
CA LEU A 14 0.68 -1.54 6.70
C LEU A 14 0.51 -3.03 6.42
N CYS A 15 1.41 -3.60 5.63
CA CYS A 15 1.34 -5.04 5.33
C CYS A 15 1.53 -5.88 6.58
N CYS A 16 2.43 -5.48 7.46
CA CYS A 16 2.62 -6.17 8.74
C CYS A 16 1.39 -6.08 9.61
N ASP A 17 0.78 -4.90 9.71
CA ASP A 17 -0.42 -4.69 10.51
C ASP A 17 -1.58 -5.54 9.98
N LEU A 18 -1.76 -5.57 8.66
CA LEU A 18 -2.80 -6.36 8.04
C LEU A 18 -2.59 -7.86 8.28
N THR A 19 -1.36 -8.31 8.16
CA THR A 19 -1.01 -9.71 8.39
C THR A 19 -1.28 -10.11 9.84
N GLU A 20 -0.96 -9.24 10.78
CA GLU A 20 -1.24 -9.50 12.20
C GLU A 20 -2.74 -9.65 12.48
N LYS A 21 -3.56 -8.98 11.69
CA LYS A 21 -5.02 -9.04 11.81
C LYS A 21 -5.63 -10.13 10.94
N TYR A 22 -4.78 -10.99 10.39
CA TYR A 22 -5.20 -12.08 9.50
C TYR A 22 -5.91 -11.60 8.24
N CYS A 23 -5.57 -10.39 7.78
CA CYS A 23 -6.07 -9.88 6.51
C CYS A 23 -5.09 -10.22 5.41
N SER A 24 -5.59 -10.80 4.33
CA SER A 24 -4.73 -11.17 3.20
C SER A 24 -4.34 -9.94 2.40
N VAL A 25 -3.06 -9.82 2.10
CA VAL A 25 -2.58 -8.83 1.13
C VAL A 25 -2.45 -9.56 -0.20
N ASP A 26 -3.31 -9.20 -1.15
CA ASP A 26 -3.37 -9.92 -2.42
C ASP A 26 -2.48 -9.34 -3.49
N LEU A 27 -2.23 -8.04 -3.44
CA LEU A 27 -1.43 -7.38 -4.45
C LEU A 27 -0.82 -6.10 -3.88
N VAL A 28 0.44 -5.86 -4.21
CA VAL A 28 1.10 -4.58 -3.94
C VAL A 28 1.69 -4.12 -5.25
N THR A 29 1.35 -2.91 -5.68
CA THR A 29 1.84 -2.39 -6.95
C THR A 29 1.98 -0.87 -6.88
N ILE A 30 2.55 -0.30 -7.94
CA ILE A 30 2.68 1.15 -8.09
C ILE A 30 1.86 1.56 -9.30
N ASP A 31 0.99 2.55 -9.12
CA ASP A 31 0.26 3.14 -10.22
C ASP A 31 1.24 4.02 -11.01
N LYS A 32 1.53 3.61 -12.23
CA LYS A 32 2.53 4.30 -13.06
C LYS A 32 2.13 5.72 -13.41
N ARG A 33 0.85 6.03 -13.41
CA ARG A 33 0.38 7.37 -13.76
C ARG A 33 0.56 8.37 -12.63
N THR A 34 0.33 7.92 -11.40
CA THR A 34 0.34 8.81 -10.24
C THR A 34 1.55 8.62 -9.34
N GLY A 35 2.21 7.47 -9.45
CA GLY A 35 3.32 7.12 -8.56
C GLY A 35 2.88 6.67 -7.18
N LYS A 36 1.58 6.50 -6.96
CA LYS A 36 1.08 6.02 -5.68
C LYS A 36 1.25 4.52 -5.56
N VAL A 37 1.52 4.06 -4.35
CA VAL A 37 1.57 2.63 -4.06
C VAL A 37 0.16 2.17 -3.74
N ILE A 38 -0.24 1.06 -4.34
CA ILE A 38 -1.58 0.49 -4.15
C ILE A 38 -1.44 -0.87 -3.50
N ILE A 39 -2.19 -1.08 -2.42
CA ILE A 39 -2.27 -2.38 -1.74
C ILE A 39 -3.70 -2.88 -1.86
N LEU A 40 -3.88 -4.06 -2.45
CA LEU A 40 -5.18 -4.71 -2.54
C LEU A 40 -5.30 -5.71 -1.40
N VAL A 41 -6.32 -5.54 -0.57
CA VAL A 41 -6.55 -6.37 0.61
C VAL A 41 -7.85 -7.13 0.44
N ARG A 42 -7.77 -8.46 0.53
CA ARG A 42 -8.93 -9.36 0.49
C ARG A 42 -9.81 -9.16 -0.74
N GLU A 43 -9.21 -8.72 -1.83
CA GLU A 43 -9.87 -8.47 -3.12
C GLU A 43 -10.98 -7.41 -3.08
N GLU A 44 -11.15 -6.72 -1.97
CA GLU A 44 -12.23 -5.74 -1.80
C GLU A 44 -11.74 -4.36 -1.45
N ILE A 45 -10.65 -4.25 -0.70
CA ILE A 45 -10.19 -3.00 -0.12
C ILE A 45 -8.92 -2.58 -0.82
N ASN A 46 -8.90 -1.33 -1.27
CA ASN A 46 -7.69 -0.73 -1.83
C ASN A 46 -7.15 0.32 -0.87
N ILE A 47 -5.85 0.29 -0.67
CA ILE A 47 -5.14 1.31 0.10
C ILE A 47 -4.19 2.02 -0.86
N GLU A 48 -4.23 3.36 -0.86
CA GLU A 48 -3.28 4.17 -1.63
C GLU A 48 -2.30 4.85 -0.69
N ILE A 49 -1.02 4.83 -1.06
CA ILE A 49 0.03 5.50 -0.30
C ILE A 49 0.63 6.60 -1.17
N GLU A 50 0.54 7.84 -0.69
CA GLU A 50 1.08 9.00 -1.38
C GLU A 50 2.60 9.02 -1.29
N HIS A 51 3.24 9.86 -2.11
CA HIS A 51 4.69 9.99 -2.14
C HIS A 51 5.31 10.30 -0.78
N ASN A 52 4.59 11.03 0.06
CA ASN A 52 5.06 11.42 1.40
C ASN A 52 4.78 10.35 2.47
N GLY A 53 4.17 9.24 2.09
CA GLY A 53 3.87 8.16 3.02
C GLY A 53 2.48 8.23 3.63
N GLU A 54 1.70 9.28 3.35
CA GLU A 54 0.32 9.32 3.80
C GLU A 54 -0.51 8.30 3.04
N TRP A 55 -1.46 7.69 3.70
CA TRP A 55 -2.25 6.62 3.10
C TRP A 55 -3.72 6.80 3.39
N LYS A 56 -4.55 6.17 2.57
CA LYS A 56 -6.00 6.20 2.73
C LYS A 56 -6.62 4.97 2.10
N PHE A 57 -7.82 4.65 2.53
CA PHE A 57 -8.65 3.66 1.85
C PHE A 57 -9.32 4.31 0.64
N VAL A 58 -9.44 3.54 -0.42
CA VAL A 58 -10.01 4.02 -1.67
C VAL A 58 -11.23 3.21 -2.06
#